data_127b1b61c4165daf3e16f33f9e07a4fe
#
_entry.id   127b1b61c4165daf3e16f33f9e07a4fe
#
_cell.length_a   1.000
_cell.length_b   1.000
_cell.length_c   1.000
_cell.angle_alpha   90.00
_cell.angle_beta   90.00
_cell.angle_gamma   90.00
#
_symmetry.space_group_name_H-M   'P 1'
#
loop_
_entity.id
_entity.type
_entity.pdbx_description
1 polymer ?
#
loop_
_entity_poly.entity_id
_entity_poly.type
_entity_poly.pdbx_seq_one_letter_code
_entity_poly.pdbx_strand_id
1 'polypeptide(L)'
;GRAMLRMVEAAKETGVLTDFPTVYSPEEAKDMPRNNLMLITTGSQGERRAASAQMARGKYRGLELKEGDLFLFSSKTIPGNERGVIRIINQFSERGVDVVDDSSGLYHVSGHANGPDLEALHALLQPAMLVPMHGEHRHLRQHARLGEAKGIPSIVAVNGMMLNLSGNRPSVLEYIDTGRTYLDGSIQIGAMDGVIRDRIRMALNGHLVVTLILDEEDEPLGEPWCDIKGLTDNGSSNAALTEVLEEDLNQFLMRAGAKTLKDDDKLEGELRRIARQSCQNEIGKKPEVTVVISRMR
;
A
#
# COMPACT_ATOMS: atom_id res chain seq x y z
N GLY A 1 -4.09 -19.59 19.16
CA GLY A 1 -5.21 -18.73 19.55
C GLY A 1 -6.55 -19.45 19.38
N ARG A 2 -7.66 -18.87 19.85
CA ARG A 2 -9.00 -19.51 19.80
C ARG A 2 -9.41 -19.97 18.40
N ALA A 3 -9.04 -19.23 17.36
CA ALA A 3 -9.36 -19.62 15.98
C ALA A 3 -8.65 -20.91 15.57
N MET A 4 -7.37 -21.05 15.91
CA MET A 4 -6.60 -22.28 15.64
C MET A 4 -7.18 -23.48 16.39
N LEU A 5 -7.54 -23.30 17.66
CA LEU A 5 -8.15 -24.35 18.46
C LEU A 5 -9.46 -24.85 17.82
N ARG A 6 -10.36 -23.93 17.46
CA ARG A 6 -11.61 -24.28 16.76
C ARG A 6 -11.39 -25.00 15.42
N MET A 7 -10.37 -24.61 14.66
CA MET A 7 -10.04 -25.31 13.41
C MET A 7 -9.59 -26.75 13.68
N VAL A 8 -8.77 -26.98 14.68
CA VAL A 8 -8.33 -28.33 15.07
C VAL A 8 -9.52 -29.18 15.57
N GLU A 9 -10.38 -28.59 16.40
CA GLU A 9 -11.60 -29.24 16.88
C GLU A 9 -12.49 -29.67 15.74
N ALA A 10 -12.82 -28.72 14.81
CA ALA A 10 -13.65 -29.02 13.64
C ALA A 10 -13.02 -30.06 12.72
N ALA A 11 -11.70 -30.03 12.51
CA ALA A 11 -11.02 -31.01 11.67
C ALA A 11 -11.00 -32.42 12.31
N LYS A 12 -10.95 -32.51 13.63
CA LYS A 12 -11.12 -33.77 14.35
C LYS A 12 -12.55 -34.30 14.27
N GLU A 13 -13.55 -33.45 14.51
CA GLU A 13 -14.97 -33.80 14.42
C GLU A 13 -15.38 -34.28 13.05
N THR A 14 -14.82 -33.67 11.99
CA THR A 14 -15.11 -34.05 10.59
C THR A 14 -14.26 -35.21 10.08
N GLY A 15 -13.35 -35.75 10.89
CA GLY A 15 -12.47 -36.86 10.51
C GLY A 15 -11.34 -36.50 9.55
N VAL A 16 -11.12 -35.20 9.27
CA VAL A 16 -9.99 -34.72 8.46
C VAL A 16 -8.67 -34.91 9.18
N LEU A 17 -8.67 -34.78 10.51
CA LEU A 17 -7.52 -35.05 11.39
C LEU A 17 -7.85 -36.22 12.30
N THR A 18 -7.25 -37.37 12.04
CA THR A 18 -7.47 -38.61 12.83
C THR A 18 -6.40 -38.83 13.89
N ASP A 19 -5.18 -38.32 13.67
CA ASP A 19 -4.04 -38.49 14.55
C ASP A 19 -3.34 -37.12 14.76
N PHE A 20 -3.96 -36.27 15.56
CA PHE A 20 -3.43 -34.98 15.93
C PHE A 20 -3.06 -34.93 17.41
N PRO A 21 -1.87 -34.41 17.78
CA PRO A 21 -1.43 -34.34 19.15
C PRO A 21 -2.40 -33.59 20.08
N THR A 22 -2.31 -33.86 21.38
CA THR A 22 -3.06 -33.10 22.38
C THR A 22 -2.67 -31.62 22.32
N VAL A 23 -3.68 -30.76 22.27
CA VAL A 23 -3.49 -29.30 22.31
C VAL A 23 -3.58 -28.83 23.74
N TYR A 24 -2.52 -28.18 24.21
CA TYR A 24 -2.42 -27.60 25.54
C TYR A 24 -2.73 -26.12 25.53
N SER A 25 -3.20 -25.61 26.66
CA SER A 25 -3.39 -24.16 26.85
C SER A 25 -2.04 -23.41 26.90
N PRO A 26 -1.98 -22.10 26.64
CA PRO A 26 -0.76 -21.34 26.84
C PRO A 26 -0.25 -21.35 28.31
N GLU A 27 -1.15 -21.52 29.24
CA GLU A 27 -0.85 -21.60 30.67
C GLU A 27 -0.09 -22.90 30.98
N GLU A 28 -0.58 -24.02 30.50
CA GLU A 28 0.06 -25.33 30.64
C GLU A 28 1.39 -25.42 29.89
N ALA A 29 1.46 -24.78 28.71
CA ALA A 29 2.66 -24.77 27.88
C ALA A 29 3.86 -24.06 28.53
N LYS A 30 3.65 -23.17 29.50
CA LYS A 30 4.75 -22.48 30.22
C LYS A 30 5.60 -23.43 31.08
N ASP A 31 4.98 -24.47 31.58
CA ASP A 31 5.62 -25.43 32.50
C ASP A 31 6.23 -26.60 31.72
N MET A 32 6.06 -26.65 30.39
CA MET A 32 6.61 -27.72 29.55
C MET A 32 8.09 -27.48 29.22
N PRO A 33 8.91 -28.53 29.12
CA PRO A 33 10.26 -28.42 28.58
C PRO A 33 10.24 -27.87 27.16
N ARG A 34 11.06 -26.86 26.85
CA ARG A 34 11.06 -26.13 25.56
C ARG A 34 11.25 -27.04 24.35
N ASN A 35 12.12 -28.03 24.47
CA ASN A 35 12.41 -29.00 23.41
C ASN A 35 11.24 -29.93 23.07
N ASN A 36 10.21 -29.96 23.90
CA ASN A 36 9.00 -30.75 23.72
C ASN A 36 7.80 -29.91 23.32
N LEU A 37 8.03 -28.59 23.08
CA LEU A 37 6.96 -27.63 22.83
C LEU A 37 6.95 -27.21 21.36
N MET A 38 5.82 -27.41 20.67
CA MET A 38 5.52 -26.89 19.34
C MET A 38 4.37 -25.91 19.41
N LEU A 39 4.57 -24.70 18.91
CA LEU A 39 3.56 -23.65 18.90
C LEU A 39 3.01 -23.46 17.50
N ILE A 40 1.69 -23.52 17.33
CA ILE A 40 1.03 -23.12 16.08
C ILE A 40 0.49 -21.72 16.27
N THR A 41 0.98 -20.77 15.46
CA THR A 41 0.69 -19.35 15.59
C THR A 41 0.09 -18.76 14.33
N THR A 42 -0.56 -17.61 14.47
CA THR A 42 -1.02 -16.78 13.35
C THR A 42 0.04 -15.74 12.98
N GLY A 43 -0.05 -15.15 11.78
CA GLY A 43 0.80 -14.04 11.37
C GLY A 43 1.81 -14.39 10.30
N SER A 44 1.42 -15.23 9.36
CA SER A 44 2.25 -15.67 8.23
C SER A 44 2.55 -14.58 7.20
N GLN A 45 1.79 -13.47 7.21
CA GLN A 45 1.92 -12.38 6.25
C GLN A 45 2.46 -11.07 6.85
N GLY A 46 3.06 -11.15 8.03
CA GLY A 46 3.67 -9.99 8.68
C GLY A 46 2.67 -9.04 9.35
N GLU A 47 1.46 -9.52 9.67
CA GLU A 47 0.40 -8.74 10.30
C GLU A 47 0.84 -8.24 11.68
N ARG A 48 0.78 -6.94 11.92
CA ARG A 48 1.31 -6.29 13.13
C ARG A 48 0.73 -6.78 14.46
N ARG A 49 -0.53 -7.25 14.45
CA ARG A 49 -1.27 -7.71 15.64
C ARG A 49 -1.27 -9.22 15.81
N ALA A 50 -0.71 -9.97 14.87
CA ALA A 50 -0.65 -11.42 14.93
C ALA A 50 0.30 -11.93 16.01
N ALA A 51 0.16 -13.21 16.36
CA ALA A 51 0.98 -13.83 17.38
C ALA A 51 2.47 -13.84 17.04
N SER A 52 2.83 -14.13 15.78
CA SER A 52 4.21 -14.08 15.28
C SER A 52 4.87 -12.72 15.53
N ALA A 53 4.19 -11.61 15.17
CA ALA A 53 4.70 -10.27 15.35
C ALA A 53 4.82 -9.86 16.84
N GLN A 54 3.94 -10.37 17.70
CA GLN A 54 4.02 -10.12 19.15
C GLN A 54 5.16 -10.90 19.79
N MET A 55 5.36 -12.17 19.39
CA MET A 55 6.48 -13.01 19.85
C MET A 55 7.83 -12.44 19.38
N ALA A 56 7.91 -11.97 18.15
CA ALA A 56 9.10 -11.31 17.61
C ALA A 56 9.50 -10.05 18.40
N ARG A 57 8.53 -9.30 18.93
CA ARG A 57 8.77 -8.14 19.80
C ARG A 57 9.03 -8.47 21.27
N GLY A 58 8.77 -9.71 21.69
CA GLY A 58 8.98 -10.14 23.07
C GLY A 58 8.13 -11.32 23.44
N LYS A 59 7.10 -11.10 24.25
CA LYS A 59 6.26 -12.16 24.79
C LYS A 59 4.86 -12.13 24.22
N TYR A 60 4.33 -13.31 23.95
CA TYR A 60 2.93 -13.51 23.64
C TYR A 60 2.31 -14.51 24.62
N ARG A 61 1.33 -14.09 25.40
CA ARG A 61 0.67 -14.90 26.43
C ARG A 61 1.65 -15.57 27.42
N GLY A 62 2.73 -14.87 27.75
CA GLY A 62 3.77 -15.37 28.66
C GLY A 62 4.78 -16.31 28.02
N LEU A 63 4.62 -16.69 26.77
CA LEU A 63 5.60 -17.45 26.00
C LEU A 63 6.54 -16.51 25.25
N GLU A 64 7.82 -16.83 25.23
CA GLU A 64 8.89 -16.07 24.59
C GLU A 64 9.80 -17.01 23.82
N LEU A 65 10.14 -16.64 22.60
CA LEU A 65 11.18 -17.32 21.82
C LEU A 65 12.56 -16.77 22.21
N LYS A 66 13.55 -17.68 22.26
CA LYS A 66 14.92 -17.40 22.69
C LYS A 66 15.92 -18.05 21.74
N GLU A 67 17.18 -17.72 21.92
CA GLU A 67 18.28 -18.39 21.25
C GLU A 67 18.15 -19.92 21.31
N GLY A 68 18.34 -20.57 20.18
CA GLY A 68 18.19 -22.02 20.00
C GLY A 68 16.76 -22.49 19.71
N ASP A 69 15.75 -21.60 19.72
CA ASP A 69 14.43 -21.92 19.18
C ASP A 69 14.39 -21.74 17.66
N LEU A 70 13.45 -22.42 17.02
CA LEU A 70 13.20 -22.33 15.59
C LEU A 70 11.81 -21.73 15.32
N PHE A 71 11.73 -20.76 14.44
CA PHE A 71 10.46 -20.26 13.89
C PHE A 71 10.31 -20.68 12.43
N LEU A 72 9.23 -21.42 12.12
CA LEU A 72 8.94 -21.90 10.78
C LEU A 72 7.77 -21.13 10.17
N PHE A 73 8.00 -20.46 9.05
CA PHE A 73 6.94 -19.96 8.16
C PHE A 73 6.50 -21.09 7.21
N SER A 74 5.46 -21.81 7.57
CA SER A 74 4.81 -22.80 6.68
C SER A 74 3.81 -22.10 5.75
N SER A 75 4.26 -21.05 5.08
CA SER A 75 3.44 -20.20 4.20
C SER A 75 4.32 -19.44 3.22
N LYS A 76 3.81 -19.23 2.02
CA LYS A 76 4.44 -18.34 1.05
C LYS A 76 4.07 -16.89 1.34
N THR A 77 5.04 -16.01 1.28
CA THR A 77 4.78 -14.56 1.40
C THR A 77 4.01 -14.07 0.17
N ILE A 78 2.86 -13.45 0.40
CA ILE A 78 2.05 -12.82 -0.65
C ILE A 78 2.73 -11.55 -1.12
N PRO A 79 2.81 -11.29 -2.46
CA PRO A 79 3.36 -10.06 -3.00
C PRO A 79 2.77 -8.80 -2.33
N GLY A 80 3.65 -7.91 -1.86
CA GLY A 80 3.29 -6.71 -1.10
C GLY A 80 3.43 -6.85 0.43
N ASN A 81 3.55 -8.06 0.96
CA ASN A 81 3.72 -8.31 2.40
C ASN A 81 5.19 -8.52 2.81
N GLU A 82 6.13 -8.49 1.86
CA GLU A 82 7.54 -8.81 2.07
C GLU A 82 8.16 -7.99 3.21
N ARG A 83 7.89 -6.68 3.24
CA ARG A 83 8.39 -5.79 4.31
C ARG A 83 7.85 -6.13 5.69
N GLY A 84 6.64 -6.66 5.76
CA GLY A 84 6.04 -7.11 7.02
C GLY A 84 6.68 -8.38 7.53
N VAL A 85 6.86 -9.35 6.65
CA VAL A 85 7.47 -10.66 6.95
C VAL A 85 8.95 -10.51 7.31
N ILE A 86 9.75 -9.81 6.48
CA ILE A 86 11.19 -9.63 6.72
C ILE A 86 11.45 -8.90 8.05
N ARG A 87 10.59 -7.98 8.46
CA ARG A 87 10.69 -7.33 9.77
C ARG A 87 10.55 -8.32 10.91
N ILE A 88 9.62 -9.27 10.83
CA ILE A 88 9.43 -10.31 11.84
C ILE A 88 10.63 -11.26 11.86
N ILE A 89 11.13 -11.65 10.68
CA ILE A 89 12.34 -12.48 10.55
C ILE A 89 13.54 -11.80 11.22
N ASN A 90 13.78 -10.52 10.93
CA ASN A 90 14.87 -9.76 11.54
C ASN A 90 14.74 -9.68 13.07
N GLN A 91 13.54 -9.43 13.58
CA GLN A 91 13.30 -9.39 15.03
C GLN A 91 13.50 -10.74 15.72
N PHE A 92 13.23 -11.87 15.05
CA PHE A 92 13.58 -13.19 15.55
C PHE A 92 15.09 -13.43 15.50
N SER A 93 15.74 -13.08 14.39
CA SER A 93 17.18 -13.18 14.24
C SER A 93 17.95 -12.37 15.29
N GLU A 94 17.51 -11.15 15.60
CA GLU A 94 18.08 -10.31 16.69
C GLU A 94 18.01 -10.98 18.07
N ARG A 95 17.11 -11.96 18.25
CA ARG A 95 16.95 -12.74 19.48
C ARG A 95 17.65 -14.10 19.45
N GLY A 96 18.41 -14.39 18.39
CA GLY A 96 19.07 -15.67 18.21
C GLY A 96 18.10 -16.82 17.86
N VAL A 97 16.89 -16.50 17.39
CA VAL A 97 15.92 -17.50 16.93
C VAL A 97 16.16 -17.79 15.45
N ASP A 98 16.36 -19.05 15.13
CA ASP A 98 16.50 -19.49 13.75
C ASP A 98 15.15 -19.39 13.01
N VAL A 99 15.19 -18.96 11.74
CA VAL A 99 13.98 -18.86 10.93
C VAL A 99 14.11 -19.70 9.67
N VAL A 100 13.09 -20.50 9.41
CA VAL A 100 12.91 -21.23 8.14
C VAL A 100 11.68 -20.70 7.44
N ASP A 101 11.81 -20.37 6.18
CA ASP A 101 10.74 -19.83 5.35
C ASP A 101 10.53 -20.67 4.07
N ASP A 102 9.72 -20.16 3.13
CA ASP A 102 9.38 -20.84 1.89
C ASP A 102 10.55 -20.98 0.89
N SER A 103 11.68 -20.31 1.14
CA SER A 103 12.88 -20.44 0.28
C SER A 103 13.44 -21.86 0.24
N SER A 104 13.21 -22.65 1.29
CA SER A 104 13.59 -24.07 1.36
C SER A 104 12.79 -24.95 0.39
N GLY A 105 11.58 -24.55 -0.02
CA GLY A 105 10.65 -25.32 -0.84
C GLY A 105 10.04 -26.56 -0.17
N LEU A 106 10.31 -26.79 1.13
CA LEU A 106 9.97 -28.05 1.81
C LEU A 106 8.70 -27.96 2.70
N TYR A 107 8.38 -26.77 3.20
CA TYR A 107 7.42 -26.63 4.30
C TYR A 107 6.15 -25.89 3.93
N HIS A 108 5.94 -25.64 2.64
CA HIS A 108 4.73 -24.98 2.15
C HIS A 108 4.16 -25.72 0.95
N VAL A 109 2.85 -25.95 0.99
CA VAL A 109 2.07 -26.41 -0.16
C VAL A 109 1.15 -25.29 -0.58
N SER A 110 1.21 -24.91 -1.87
CA SER A 110 0.32 -23.87 -2.41
C SER A 110 -1.15 -24.27 -2.28
N GLY A 111 -1.98 -23.34 -1.84
CA GLY A 111 -3.44 -23.50 -1.85
C GLY A 111 -4.06 -23.29 -3.24
N HIS A 112 -3.27 -22.85 -4.24
CA HIS A 112 -3.71 -22.70 -5.61
C HIS A 112 -3.51 -24.01 -6.38
N ALA A 113 -4.47 -24.34 -7.23
CA ALA A 113 -4.39 -25.49 -8.13
C ALA A 113 -3.16 -25.39 -9.04
N ASN A 114 -2.42 -26.49 -9.18
CA ASN A 114 -1.33 -26.62 -10.13
C ASN A 114 -1.81 -27.15 -11.49
N GLY A 115 -0.91 -27.32 -12.47
CA GLY A 115 -1.27 -27.82 -13.79
C GLY A 115 -2.01 -29.17 -13.78
N PRO A 116 -1.49 -30.21 -13.11
CA PRO A 116 -2.20 -31.50 -12.97
C PRO A 116 -3.58 -31.41 -12.32
N ASP A 117 -3.75 -30.55 -11.30
CA ASP A 117 -5.07 -30.34 -10.67
C ASP A 117 -6.05 -29.71 -11.65
N LEU A 118 -5.60 -28.72 -12.44
CA LEU A 118 -6.43 -28.08 -13.48
C LEU A 118 -6.79 -29.08 -14.59
N GLU A 119 -5.88 -29.94 -15.02
CA GLU A 119 -6.16 -30.99 -15.99
C GLU A 119 -7.18 -31.99 -15.47
N ALA A 120 -7.05 -32.41 -14.21
CA ALA A 120 -8.03 -33.29 -13.57
C ALA A 120 -9.41 -32.64 -13.47
N LEU A 121 -9.45 -31.33 -13.10
CA LEU A 121 -10.70 -30.58 -13.05
C LEU A 121 -11.37 -30.47 -14.43
N HIS A 122 -10.58 -30.16 -15.48
CA HIS A 122 -11.11 -30.11 -16.84
C HIS A 122 -11.68 -31.48 -17.32
N ALA A 123 -10.99 -32.56 -17.00
CA ALA A 123 -11.45 -33.91 -17.33
C ALA A 123 -12.76 -34.28 -16.60
N LEU A 124 -12.90 -33.81 -15.34
CA LEU A 124 -14.08 -34.05 -14.53
C LEU A 124 -15.29 -33.23 -15.00
N LEU A 125 -15.07 -31.91 -15.21
CA LEU A 125 -16.15 -30.96 -15.53
C LEU A 125 -16.52 -30.94 -17.01
N GLN A 126 -15.61 -31.31 -17.91
CA GLN A 126 -15.77 -31.26 -19.36
C GLN A 126 -16.39 -29.93 -19.85
N PRO A 127 -15.81 -28.77 -19.49
CA PRO A 127 -16.40 -27.47 -19.80
C PRO A 127 -16.44 -27.25 -21.33
N ALA A 128 -17.51 -26.63 -21.82
CA ALA A 128 -17.65 -26.28 -23.24
C ALA A 128 -16.66 -25.19 -23.66
N MET A 129 -16.27 -24.31 -22.73
CA MET A 129 -15.32 -23.22 -22.94
C MET A 129 -14.54 -22.98 -21.66
N LEU A 130 -13.35 -22.36 -21.81
CA LEU A 130 -12.52 -21.97 -20.70
C LEU A 130 -12.12 -20.49 -20.78
N VAL A 131 -12.43 -19.74 -19.73
CA VAL A 131 -11.99 -18.36 -19.52
C VAL A 131 -11.24 -18.30 -18.19
N PRO A 132 -9.91 -18.46 -18.19
CA PRO A 132 -9.11 -18.34 -16.98
C PRO A 132 -9.22 -16.93 -16.40
N MET A 133 -9.35 -16.83 -15.08
CA MET A 133 -9.45 -15.57 -14.37
C MET A 133 -8.66 -15.59 -13.06
N HIS A 134 -8.54 -14.44 -12.42
CA HIS A 134 -7.93 -14.30 -11.11
C HIS A 134 -6.44 -14.71 -11.06
N GLY A 135 -5.64 -14.11 -11.94
CA GLY A 135 -4.20 -14.37 -11.99
C GLY A 135 -3.45 -13.39 -12.88
N GLU A 136 -2.14 -13.48 -12.83
CA GLU A 136 -1.28 -12.75 -13.77
C GLU A 136 -1.47 -13.26 -15.19
N HIS A 137 -1.37 -12.40 -16.19
CA HIS A 137 -1.58 -12.75 -17.60
C HIS A 137 -0.79 -14.01 -18.03
N ARG A 138 0.44 -14.17 -17.55
CA ARG A 138 1.25 -15.37 -17.84
C ARG A 138 0.61 -16.67 -17.35
N HIS A 139 -0.01 -16.63 -16.17
CA HIS A 139 -0.71 -17.79 -15.59
C HIS A 139 -2.01 -18.08 -16.33
N LEU A 140 -2.79 -17.02 -16.65
CA LEU A 140 -4.02 -17.15 -17.43
C LEU A 140 -3.74 -17.74 -18.81
N ARG A 141 -2.67 -17.27 -19.47
CA ARG A 141 -2.24 -17.79 -20.77
C ARG A 141 -1.84 -19.27 -20.71
N GLN A 142 -1.13 -19.67 -19.66
CA GLN A 142 -0.75 -21.07 -19.48
C GLN A 142 -1.99 -21.95 -19.24
N HIS A 143 -2.93 -21.48 -18.42
CA HIS A 143 -4.19 -22.20 -18.17
C HIS A 143 -5.05 -22.32 -19.44
N ALA A 144 -5.17 -21.26 -20.24
CA ALA A 144 -5.84 -21.33 -21.53
C ALA A 144 -5.20 -22.38 -22.47
N ARG A 145 -3.86 -22.45 -22.52
CA ARG A 145 -3.15 -23.47 -23.32
C ARG A 145 -3.41 -24.89 -22.84
N LEU A 146 -3.54 -25.10 -21.52
CA LEU A 146 -3.93 -26.41 -20.98
C LEU A 146 -5.33 -26.82 -21.47
N GLY A 147 -6.28 -25.87 -21.49
CA GLY A 147 -7.62 -26.10 -22.02
C GLY A 147 -7.58 -26.44 -23.51
N GLU A 148 -6.90 -25.65 -24.32
CA GLU A 148 -6.76 -25.86 -25.75
C GLU A 148 -6.13 -27.22 -26.11
N ALA A 149 -5.10 -27.63 -25.36
CA ALA A 149 -4.46 -28.94 -25.53
C ALA A 149 -5.39 -30.09 -25.25
N LYS A 150 -6.48 -29.88 -24.51
CA LYS A 150 -7.56 -30.83 -24.27
C LYS A 150 -8.78 -30.65 -25.22
N GLY A 151 -8.67 -29.76 -26.20
CA GLY A 151 -9.76 -29.47 -27.15
C GLY A 151 -10.84 -28.54 -26.61
N ILE A 152 -10.61 -27.89 -25.46
CA ILE A 152 -11.52 -26.91 -24.85
C ILE A 152 -11.23 -25.52 -25.42
N PRO A 153 -12.17 -24.90 -26.16
CA PRO A 153 -12.00 -23.56 -26.68
C PRO A 153 -11.72 -22.56 -25.53
N SER A 154 -10.58 -21.87 -25.59
CA SER A 154 -10.13 -21.05 -24.48
C SER A 154 -9.79 -19.62 -24.92
N ILE A 155 -9.95 -18.64 -24.04
CA ILE A 155 -9.53 -17.25 -24.24
C ILE A 155 -8.99 -16.65 -22.94
N VAL A 156 -7.94 -15.84 -23.05
CA VAL A 156 -7.49 -15.00 -21.92
C VAL A 156 -8.25 -13.69 -21.97
N ALA A 157 -9.04 -13.41 -20.95
CA ALA A 157 -9.74 -12.14 -20.77
C ALA A 157 -8.93 -11.19 -19.89
N VAL A 158 -8.77 -9.97 -20.34
CA VAL A 158 -8.21 -8.86 -19.54
C VAL A 158 -9.34 -7.92 -19.12
N ASN A 159 -9.08 -7.08 -18.11
CA ASN A 159 -10.06 -6.11 -17.66
C ASN A 159 -10.53 -5.22 -18.83
N GLY A 160 -11.81 -4.96 -18.90
CA GLY A 160 -12.44 -4.20 -19.99
C GLY A 160 -12.86 -5.02 -21.21
N MET A 161 -12.43 -6.28 -21.32
CA MET A 161 -12.83 -7.13 -22.42
C MET A 161 -14.21 -7.73 -22.18
N MET A 162 -15.20 -7.39 -23.00
CA MET A 162 -16.52 -8.02 -23.01
C MET A 162 -16.50 -9.25 -23.92
N LEU A 163 -16.88 -10.40 -23.37
CA LEU A 163 -16.87 -11.68 -24.09
C LEU A 163 -18.29 -12.17 -24.43
N ASN A 164 -18.43 -12.70 -25.63
CA ASN A 164 -19.57 -13.55 -26.01
C ASN A 164 -19.25 -14.99 -25.71
N LEU A 165 -20.08 -15.63 -24.88
CA LEU A 165 -19.96 -17.02 -24.48
C LEU A 165 -21.12 -17.88 -25.01
N SER A 166 -22.00 -17.34 -25.88
CA SER A 166 -23.17 -18.05 -26.39
C SER A 166 -22.87 -18.95 -27.60
N GLY A 167 -21.67 -18.87 -28.18
CA GLY A 167 -21.25 -19.69 -29.31
C GLY A 167 -20.51 -20.96 -28.89
N ASN A 168 -19.89 -21.63 -29.87
CA ASN A 168 -19.05 -22.82 -29.63
C ASN A 168 -17.61 -22.44 -29.18
N ARG A 169 -17.25 -21.16 -29.24
CA ARG A 169 -15.96 -20.60 -28.80
C ARG A 169 -16.16 -19.23 -28.17
N PRO A 170 -15.42 -18.88 -27.15
CA PRO A 170 -15.46 -17.52 -26.60
C PRO A 170 -14.92 -16.52 -27.63
N SER A 171 -15.57 -15.38 -27.77
CA SER A 171 -15.13 -14.29 -28.66
C SER A 171 -15.27 -12.93 -28.01
N VAL A 172 -14.44 -11.99 -28.45
CA VAL A 172 -14.51 -10.62 -27.96
C VAL A 172 -15.61 -9.87 -28.69
N LEU A 173 -16.54 -9.25 -27.94
CA LEU A 173 -17.59 -8.38 -28.48
C LEU A 173 -17.10 -6.94 -28.60
N GLU A 174 -16.61 -6.41 -27.51
CA GLU A 174 -16.12 -5.03 -27.42
C GLU A 174 -15.15 -4.86 -26.25
N TYR A 175 -14.52 -3.70 -26.19
CA TYR A 175 -13.73 -3.26 -25.05
C TYR A 175 -14.43 -2.09 -24.38
N ILE A 176 -14.69 -2.22 -23.09
CA ILE A 176 -15.24 -1.16 -22.27
C ILE A 176 -14.12 -0.43 -21.51
N ASP A 177 -14.26 0.86 -21.32
CA ASP A 177 -13.30 1.62 -20.56
C ASP A 177 -13.22 1.10 -19.13
N THR A 178 -12.00 0.88 -18.68
CA THR A 178 -11.70 0.49 -17.30
C THR A 178 -10.84 1.56 -16.64
N GLY A 179 -11.10 1.80 -15.37
CA GLY A 179 -10.36 2.78 -14.60
C GLY A 179 -10.32 2.41 -13.13
N ARG A 180 -9.79 3.33 -12.35
CA ARG A 180 -9.79 3.23 -10.89
C ARG A 180 -10.73 4.28 -10.33
N THR A 181 -11.63 3.85 -9.48
CA THR A 181 -12.43 4.72 -8.63
C THR A 181 -11.93 4.57 -7.21
N TYR A 182 -11.66 5.69 -6.56
CA TYR A 182 -11.20 5.74 -5.17
C TYR A 182 -12.37 6.12 -4.28
N LEU A 183 -12.42 5.56 -3.08
CA LEU A 183 -13.34 6.00 -2.05
C LEU A 183 -12.62 7.03 -1.16
N ASP A 184 -13.08 8.27 -1.20
CA ASP A 184 -12.57 9.38 -0.41
C ASP A 184 -13.58 9.78 0.66
N GLY A 185 -13.41 9.26 1.86
CA GLY A 185 -14.45 9.33 2.88
C GLY A 185 -15.68 8.55 2.45
N SER A 186 -16.77 9.25 2.13
CA SER A 186 -18.01 8.68 1.61
C SER A 186 -18.24 8.96 0.12
N ILE A 187 -17.30 9.62 -0.56
CA ILE A 187 -17.45 10.06 -1.95
C ILE A 187 -16.57 9.22 -2.86
N GLN A 188 -17.12 8.78 -3.95
CA GLN A 188 -16.36 8.15 -5.03
C GLN A 188 -15.73 9.21 -5.92
N ILE A 189 -14.43 9.09 -6.16
CA ILE A 189 -13.66 9.97 -7.03
C ILE A 189 -12.94 9.16 -8.11
N GLY A 190 -12.89 9.67 -9.32
CA GLY A 190 -12.18 9.07 -10.43
C GLY A 190 -10.65 9.26 -10.30
N ALA A 191 -9.88 8.37 -10.89
CA ALA A 191 -8.42 8.48 -10.89
C ALA A 191 -7.92 9.75 -11.60
N MET A 192 -8.73 10.29 -12.53
CA MET A 192 -8.41 11.49 -13.33
C MET A 192 -8.89 12.81 -12.69
N ASP A 193 -9.64 12.76 -11.60
CA ASP A 193 -10.21 13.95 -10.95
C ASP A 193 -9.17 14.86 -10.29
N GLY A 194 -7.92 14.44 -10.24
CA GLY A 194 -6.81 15.23 -9.72
C GLY A 194 -6.59 15.14 -8.22
N VAL A 195 -7.61 14.85 -7.43
CA VAL A 195 -7.57 14.84 -5.95
C VAL A 195 -6.43 13.95 -5.39
N ILE A 196 -6.31 12.73 -5.89
CA ILE A 196 -5.26 11.79 -5.45
C ILE A 196 -3.88 12.29 -5.87
N ARG A 197 -3.76 12.83 -7.09
CA ARG A 197 -2.50 13.40 -7.60
C ARG A 197 -2.05 14.59 -6.74
N ASP A 198 -2.97 15.47 -6.38
CA ASP A 198 -2.65 16.66 -5.59
C ASP A 198 -2.25 16.28 -4.16
N ARG A 199 -2.89 15.29 -3.55
CA ARG A 199 -2.46 14.72 -2.26
C ARG A 199 -1.05 14.13 -2.33
N ILE A 200 -0.73 13.40 -3.39
CA ILE A 200 0.63 12.84 -3.58
C ILE A 200 1.64 13.98 -3.72
N ARG A 201 1.34 15.03 -4.49
CA ARG A 201 2.21 16.20 -4.65
C ARG A 201 2.45 16.91 -3.32
N MET A 202 1.40 17.18 -2.56
CA MET A 202 1.53 17.77 -1.21
C MET A 202 2.34 16.88 -0.27
N ALA A 203 2.12 15.57 -0.30
CA ALA A 203 2.88 14.62 0.53
C ALA A 203 4.37 14.56 0.20
N LEU A 204 4.74 14.71 -1.09
CA LEU A 204 6.14 14.64 -1.55
C LEU A 204 6.86 15.99 -1.40
N ASN A 205 6.17 17.10 -1.67
CA ASN A 205 6.79 18.42 -1.81
C ASN A 205 6.42 19.40 -0.71
N GLY A 206 5.43 19.08 0.12
CA GLY A 206 4.86 20.00 1.09
C GLY A 206 3.88 21.00 0.46
N HIS A 207 3.34 21.85 1.30
CA HIS A 207 2.39 22.90 0.92
C HIS A 207 2.77 24.23 1.58
N LEU A 208 2.61 25.32 0.85
CA LEU A 208 2.86 26.69 1.30
C LEU A 208 1.62 27.54 1.01
N VAL A 209 1.19 28.29 1.98
CA VAL A 209 0.19 29.35 1.82
C VAL A 209 0.89 30.71 1.89
N VAL A 210 0.60 31.57 0.93
CA VAL A 210 1.02 32.96 0.90
C VAL A 210 -0.23 33.83 1.01
N THR A 211 -0.30 34.71 1.98
CA THR A 211 -1.40 35.64 2.18
C THR A 211 -0.90 37.08 1.99
N LEU A 212 -1.60 37.86 1.18
CA LEU A 212 -1.34 39.25 0.91
C LEU A 212 -2.62 40.07 1.07
N ILE A 213 -2.52 41.19 1.77
CA ILE A 213 -3.59 42.16 1.89
C ILE A 213 -3.21 43.42 1.13
N LEU A 214 -4.11 43.92 0.30
CA LEU A 214 -3.97 45.18 -0.45
C LEU A 214 -5.02 46.17 0.05
N ASP A 215 -4.64 47.45 0.08
CA ASP A 215 -5.55 48.53 0.42
C ASP A 215 -6.48 48.94 -0.74
N GLU A 216 -7.21 50.07 -0.57
CA GLU A 216 -8.15 50.60 -1.56
C GLU A 216 -7.43 51.12 -2.84
N GLU A 217 -6.16 51.46 -2.74
CA GLU A 217 -5.30 51.93 -3.84
C GLU A 217 -4.54 50.79 -4.54
N ASP A 218 -4.76 49.54 -4.12
CA ASP A 218 -4.08 48.32 -4.59
C ASP A 218 -2.60 48.24 -4.13
N GLU A 219 -2.24 48.93 -3.07
CA GLU A 219 -0.89 48.84 -2.48
C GLU A 219 -0.85 47.84 -1.33
N PRO A 220 0.29 47.13 -1.08
CA PRO A 220 0.42 46.19 0.02
C PRO A 220 0.20 46.83 1.40
N LEU A 221 -0.74 46.32 2.15
CA LEU A 221 -1.05 46.73 3.52
C LEU A 221 -0.22 45.91 4.54
N GLY A 222 1.10 45.98 4.44
CA GLY A 222 2.03 45.21 5.24
C GLY A 222 2.74 44.11 4.46
N GLU A 223 3.56 43.35 5.15
CA GLU A 223 4.32 42.26 4.58
C GLU A 223 3.44 41.05 4.25
N PRO A 224 3.77 40.27 3.22
CA PRO A 224 3.08 39.02 2.95
C PRO A 224 3.33 38.03 4.08
N TRP A 225 2.35 37.23 4.43
CA TRP A 225 2.48 36.20 5.46
C TRP A 225 2.50 34.81 4.83
N CYS A 226 3.38 33.93 5.35
CA CYS A 226 3.58 32.56 4.88
C CYS A 226 3.30 31.54 5.96
N ASP A 227 2.52 30.48 5.60
CA ASP A 227 2.34 29.28 6.43
C ASP A 227 2.81 28.05 5.66
N ILE A 228 3.58 27.18 6.31
CA ILE A 228 4.15 25.99 5.68
C ILE A 228 3.64 24.71 6.34
N LYS A 229 3.37 23.69 5.50
CA LYS A 229 2.95 22.36 5.93
C LYS A 229 3.77 21.28 5.23
N GLY A 230 4.39 20.40 6.02
CA GLY A 230 5.20 19.30 5.49
C GLY A 230 6.50 19.74 4.83
N LEU A 231 7.04 20.90 5.24
CA LEU A 231 8.36 21.43 4.92
C LEU A 231 9.20 21.55 6.20
N THR A 232 10.51 21.71 6.06
CA THR A 232 11.42 21.97 7.18
C THR A 232 11.27 23.41 7.65
N ASP A 233 11.44 23.63 8.97
CA ASP A 233 11.33 24.96 9.55
C ASP A 233 12.47 25.89 9.10
N ASN A 234 13.68 25.35 8.87
CA ASN A 234 14.84 26.08 8.40
C ASN A 234 15.36 25.54 7.07
N GLY A 235 15.95 26.41 6.27
CA GLY A 235 16.62 26.08 5.02
C GLY A 235 18.15 26.05 5.14
N SER A 236 18.83 26.14 4.00
CA SER A 236 20.31 26.15 3.90
C SER A 236 20.96 27.38 4.54
N SER A 237 20.23 28.47 4.62
CA SER A 237 20.64 29.71 5.28
C SER A 237 20.62 29.67 6.83
N ASN A 238 20.08 28.60 7.43
CA ASN A 238 19.74 28.46 8.85
C ASN A 238 18.72 29.49 9.38
N ALA A 239 18.18 30.35 8.55
CA ALA A 239 17.05 31.20 8.90
C ALA A 239 15.74 30.42 8.86
N ALA A 240 14.70 30.93 9.51
CA ALA A 240 13.37 30.36 9.39
C ALA A 240 12.89 30.46 7.93
N LEU A 241 12.43 29.34 7.38
CA LEU A 241 12.03 29.29 5.98
C LEU A 241 10.91 30.29 5.66
N THR A 242 9.99 30.51 6.60
CA THR A 242 8.91 31.50 6.46
C THR A 242 9.48 32.92 6.38
N GLU A 243 10.46 33.28 7.20
CA GLU A 243 11.11 34.59 7.18
C GLU A 243 11.81 34.87 5.84
N VAL A 244 12.52 33.86 5.31
CA VAL A 244 13.16 33.97 3.98
C VAL A 244 12.12 34.15 2.88
N LEU A 245 11.03 33.40 2.94
CA LEU A 245 9.93 33.51 1.97
C LEU A 245 9.26 34.87 2.01
N GLU A 246 8.94 35.36 3.21
CA GLU A 246 8.28 36.65 3.42
C GLU A 246 9.17 37.79 2.94
N GLU A 247 10.48 37.75 3.22
CA GLU A 247 11.44 38.73 2.74
C GLU A 247 11.55 38.74 1.19
N ASP A 248 11.71 37.57 0.55
CA ASP A 248 11.82 37.48 -0.92
C ASP A 248 10.55 37.99 -1.61
N LEU A 249 9.38 37.65 -1.04
CA LEU A 249 8.09 38.12 -1.54
C LEU A 249 7.92 39.63 -1.33
N ASN A 250 8.32 40.16 -0.18
CA ASN A 250 8.27 41.58 0.13
C ASN A 250 9.18 42.39 -0.81
N GLN A 251 10.39 41.91 -1.07
CA GLN A 251 11.30 42.52 -2.03
C GLN A 251 10.72 42.59 -3.45
N PHE A 252 9.97 41.58 -3.87
CA PHE A 252 9.24 41.63 -5.13
C PHE A 252 8.13 42.69 -5.10
N LEU A 253 7.31 42.71 -4.06
CA LEU A 253 6.20 43.66 -3.94
C LEU A 253 6.66 45.12 -3.99
N MET A 254 7.78 45.43 -3.31
CA MET A 254 8.39 46.75 -3.34
C MET A 254 8.81 47.20 -4.74
N ARG A 255 9.06 46.28 -5.66
CA ARG A 255 9.49 46.57 -7.05
C ARG A 255 8.38 46.37 -8.09
N ALA A 256 7.25 45.79 -7.63
CA ALA A 256 6.12 45.50 -8.53
C ALA A 256 5.46 46.81 -9.03
N GLY A 257 5.25 46.89 -10.33
CA GLY A 257 4.53 48.02 -10.89
C GLY A 257 3.02 47.92 -10.68
N ALA A 258 2.33 49.04 -10.60
CA ALA A 258 0.88 49.16 -10.42
C ALA A 258 0.04 48.25 -11.33
N LYS A 259 0.51 47.99 -12.56
CA LYS A 259 -0.16 47.08 -13.49
C LYS A 259 -0.17 45.63 -13.02
N THR A 260 0.87 45.20 -12.29
CA THR A 260 0.96 43.86 -11.73
C THR A 260 0.13 43.77 -10.45
N LEU A 261 0.20 44.76 -9.57
CA LEU A 261 -0.57 44.80 -8.32
C LEU A 261 -2.10 44.83 -8.55
N LYS A 262 -2.56 45.41 -9.67
CA LYS A 262 -3.99 45.49 -10.05
C LYS A 262 -4.54 44.23 -10.74
N ASP A 263 -3.68 43.29 -11.13
CA ASP A 263 -4.04 42.07 -11.88
C ASP A 263 -3.80 40.86 -10.99
N ASP A 264 -4.88 40.32 -10.38
CA ASP A 264 -4.79 39.20 -9.42
C ASP A 264 -4.14 37.97 -10.04
N ASP A 265 -4.44 37.61 -11.27
CA ASP A 265 -3.86 36.44 -11.94
C ASP A 265 -2.34 36.58 -12.12
N LYS A 266 -1.88 37.77 -12.50
CA LYS A 266 -0.44 38.03 -12.62
C LYS A 266 0.26 38.06 -11.27
N LEU A 267 -0.34 38.76 -10.32
CA LEU A 267 0.22 38.87 -8.96
C LEU A 267 0.31 37.49 -8.29
N GLU A 268 -0.75 36.69 -8.36
CA GLU A 268 -0.75 35.33 -7.88
C GLU A 268 0.33 34.49 -8.55
N GLY A 269 0.45 34.58 -9.88
CA GLY A 269 1.44 33.85 -10.66
C GLY A 269 2.88 34.18 -10.25
N GLU A 270 3.19 35.47 -10.04
CA GLU A 270 4.51 35.92 -9.63
C GLU A 270 4.82 35.53 -8.17
N LEU A 271 3.89 35.72 -7.23
CA LEU A 271 4.06 35.32 -5.84
C LEU A 271 4.31 33.81 -5.74
N ARG A 272 3.54 33.01 -6.47
CA ARG A 272 3.72 31.55 -6.55
C ARG A 272 5.07 31.16 -7.12
N ARG A 273 5.54 31.87 -8.17
CA ARG A 273 6.84 31.62 -8.80
C ARG A 273 7.98 31.92 -7.85
N ILE A 274 7.93 33.05 -7.17
CA ILE A 274 8.97 33.48 -6.22
C ILE A 274 9.02 32.50 -5.03
N ALA A 275 7.90 32.24 -4.42
CA ALA A 275 7.81 31.31 -3.29
C ALA A 275 8.39 29.92 -3.62
N ARG A 276 8.09 29.39 -4.80
CA ARG A 276 8.69 28.12 -5.26
C ARG A 276 10.18 28.22 -5.52
N GLN A 277 10.66 29.37 -6.01
CA GLN A 277 12.09 29.58 -6.25
C GLN A 277 12.86 29.67 -4.93
N SER A 278 12.34 30.40 -3.96
CA SER A 278 12.95 30.52 -2.63
C SER A 278 13.02 29.16 -1.91
N CYS A 279 11.92 28.39 -1.93
CA CYS A 279 11.94 27.01 -1.43
C CYS A 279 12.95 26.13 -2.18
N GLN A 280 13.06 26.26 -3.51
CA GLN A 280 14.04 25.49 -4.28
C GLN A 280 15.48 25.84 -3.86
N ASN A 281 15.76 27.11 -3.61
CA ASN A 281 17.08 27.57 -3.18
C ASN A 281 17.41 27.12 -1.75
N GLU A 282 16.46 27.22 -0.83
CA GLU A 282 16.66 26.93 0.60
C GLU A 282 16.62 25.44 0.94
N ILE A 283 15.71 24.69 0.33
CA ILE A 283 15.43 23.29 0.72
C ILE A 283 15.43 22.30 -0.45
N GLY A 284 15.73 22.74 -1.66
CA GLY A 284 15.77 21.89 -2.85
C GLY A 284 14.40 21.34 -3.29
N LYS A 285 13.28 21.93 -2.86
CA LYS A 285 11.92 21.49 -3.17
C LYS A 285 11.07 22.60 -3.74
N LYS A 286 10.06 22.22 -4.55
CA LYS A 286 9.03 23.12 -5.09
C LYS A 286 7.67 22.72 -4.52
N PRO A 287 7.23 23.31 -3.41
CA PRO A 287 5.95 22.95 -2.77
C PRO A 287 4.75 23.29 -3.65
N GLU A 288 3.61 22.71 -3.32
CA GLU A 288 2.33 23.23 -3.80
C GLU A 288 2.06 24.55 -3.07
N VAL A 289 1.70 25.59 -3.84
CA VAL A 289 1.54 26.94 -3.32
C VAL A 289 0.12 27.44 -3.54
N THR A 290 -0.53 27.83 -2.46
CA THR A 290 -1.80 28.58 -2.48
C THR A 290 -1.51 30.04 -2.18
N VAL A 291 -1.95 30.93 -3.02
CA VAL A 291 -1.86 32.37 -2.82
C VAL A 291 -3.26 32.91 -2.53
N VAL A 292 -3.37 33.68 -1.46
CA VAL A 292 -4.63 34.35 -1.06
C VAL A 292 -4.38 35.87 -1.08
N ILE A 293 -5.03 36.56 -2.02
CA ILE A 293 -4.99 38.00 -2.13
C ILE A 293 -6.32 38.54 -1.62
N SER A 294 -6.28 39.41 -0.63
CA SER A 294 -7.44 40.11 -0.08
C SER A 294 -7.32 41.61 -0.35
N ARG A 295 -8.34 42.22 -0.95
CA ARG A 295 -8.41 43.67 -1.21
C ARG A 295 -9.39 44.31 -0.22
N MET A 296 -8.95 45.35 0.45
CA MET A 296 -9.86 46.20 1.22
C MET A 296 -10.63 47.07 0.24
N ARG A 297 -11.94 47.15 0.42
CA ARG A 297 -12.86 47.96 -0.39
C ARG A 297 -13.65 48.87 0.54
#